data_33538050c74700d493f60b3a81f083b7
#
_entry.id   33538050c74700d493f60b3a81f083b7
#
_cell.length_a   1.000
_cell.length_b   1.000
_cell.length_c   1.000
_cell.angle_alpha   90.00
_cell.angle_beta   90.00
_cell.angle_gamma   90.00
#
_symmetry.space_group_name_H-M   'P 1'
#
loop_
_entity.id
_entity.type
_entity.pdbx_description
1 polymer ?
#
loop_
_entity_poly.entity_id
_entity_poly.type
_entity_poly.pdbx_seq_one_letter_code
_entity_poly.pdbx_strand_id
1 'polypeptide(L)'
;TSSYQTTLDLKKYLPDGISLADSSFDGMVDLTVGIESAETTQFTVSISDISLENVPAGYKAEVTSVNDGRKVTSSSSDTPSFDISLTGLSSALDAIRLSDLAPSVDVGKVIRAGRADTAEGVYTAEISITKPEGVEMNHAITAAIVVSSTESSSDSQ
;
A
#
# COMPACT_ATOMS: atom_id res chain seq x y z
N THR A 1 -9.18 -3.91 -22.30
CA THR A 1 -10.54 -3.41 -21.94
C THR A 1 -11.58 -4.11 -22.82
N SER A 2 -12.58 -4.68 -22.19
CA SER A 2 -13.76 -5.19 -22.86
C SER A 2 -14.98 -4.38 -22.39
N SER A 3 -16.07 -4.42 -23.17
CA SER A 3 -17.33 -3.81 -22.77
C SER A 3 -18.44 -4.83 -22.86
N TYR A 4 -19.33 -4.81 -21.90
CA TYR A 4 -20.58 -5.54 -21.93
C TYR A 4 -21.70 -4.58 -22.32
N GLN A 5 -22.48 -4.92 -23.34
CA GLN A 5 -23.62 -4.13 -23.79
C GLN A 5 -24.89 -4.93 -23.61
N THR A 6 -25.91 -4.29 -23.10
CA THR A 6 -27.25 -4.88 -22.95
C THR A 6 -28.30 -3.79 -23.04
N THR A 7 -29.48 -4.16 -23.51
CA THR A 7 -30.62 -3.26 -23.50
C THR A 7 -31.52 -3.59 -22.31
N LEU A 8 -31.86 -2.58 -21.53
CA LEU A 8 -32.68 -2.68 -20.33
C LEU A 8 -34.06 -2.11 -20.60
N ASP A 9 -35.12 -2.88 -20.30
CA ASP A 9 -36.49 -2.40 -20.32
C ASP A 9 -36.86 -1.79 -18.93
N LEU A 10 -36.87 -0.46 -18.86
CA LEU A 10 -37.15 0.26 -17.62
C LEU A 10 -38.55 -0.04 -17.07
N LYS A 11 -39.53 -0.38 -17.93
CA LYS A 11 -40.91 -0.69 -17.49
C LYS A 11 -40.97 -1.86 -16.53
N LYS A 12 -40.03 -2.80 -16.62
CA LYS A 12 -39.94 -3.97 -15.74
C LYS A 12 -39.47 -3.64 -14.32
N TYR A 13 -38.89 -2.46 -14.13
CA TYR A 13 -38.31 -2.02 -12.86
C TYR A 13 -39.11 -0.90 -12.19
N LEU A 14 -40.20 -0.45 -12.84
CA LEU A 14 -41.09 0.54 -12.23
C LEU A 14 -41.98 -0.13 -11.20
N PRO A 15 -42.20 0.50 -10.04
CA PRO A 15 -43.20 0.05 -9.07
C PRO A 15 -44.62 0.06 -9.66
N ASP A 16 -45.51 -0.74 -9.10
CA ASP A 16 -46.91 -0.77 -9.50
C ASP A 16 -47.56 0.63 -9.39
N GLY A 17 -48.27 1.00 -10.44
CA GLY A 17 -48.94 2.29 -10.56
C GLY A 17 -48.04 3.46 -11.04
N ILE A 18 -46.78 3.21 -11.31
CA ILE A 18 -45.84 4.20 -11.91
C ILE A 18 -45.66 3.89 -13.39
N SER A 19 -45.72 4.91 -14.21
CA SER A 19 -45.50 4.83 -15.66
C SER A 19 -44.50 5.89 -16.11
N LEU A 20 -43.88 5.64 -17.27
CA LEU A 20 -42.99 6.63 -17.91
C LEU A 20 -43.82 7.86 -18.30
N ALA A 21 -43.31 9.05 -17.98
CA ALA A 21 -43.99 10.31 -18.26
C ALA A 21 -44.03 10.64 -19.75
N ASP A 22 -42.98 10.25 -20.50
CA ASP A 22 -42.92 10.41 -21.96
C ASP A 22 -43.47 9.17 -22.65
N SER A 23 -44.65 9.30 -23.25
CA SER A 23 -45.31 8.22 -24.00
C SER A 23 -44.64 7.88 -25.33
N SER A 24 -43.76 8.74 -25.83
CA SER A 24 -42.98 8.49 -27.06
C SER A 24 -41.73 7.65 -26.81
N PHE A 25 -41.29 7.56 -25.55
CA PHE A 25 -40.19 6.72 -25.14
C PHE A 25 -40.66 5.29 -24.89
N ASP A 26 -40.11 4.32 -25.59
CA ASP A 26 -40.48 2.92 -25.50
C ASP A 26 -40.07 2.23 -24.19
N GLY A 27 -39.22 2.89 -23.39
CA GLY A 27 -38.70 2.38 -22.11
C GLY A 27 -37.42 1.56 -22.26
N MET A 28 -36.90 1.44 -23.47
CA MET A 28 -35.65 0.70 -23.71
C MET A 28 -34.45 1.62 -23.56
N VAL A 29 -33.45 1.19 -22.78
CA VAL A 29 -32.20 1.92 -22.55
C VAL A 29 -31.03 0.99 -22.88
N ASP A 30 -30.15 1.45 -23.75
CA ASP A 30 -28.90 0.76 -23.99
C ASP A 30 -27.89 1.06 -22.89
N LEU A 31 -27.49 0.00 -22.20
CA LEU A 31 -26.48 0.06 -21.14
C LEU A 31 -25.16 -0.48 -21.67
N THR A 32 -24.12 0.31 -21.57
CA THR A 32 -22.75 -0.12 -21.84
C THR A 32 -21.95 -0.10 -20.55
N VAL A 33 -21.45 -1.27 -20.14
CA VAL A 33 -20.57 -1.42 -18.97
C VAL A 33 -19.15 -1.65 -19.46
N GLY A 34 -18.27 -0.72 -19.18
CA GLY A 34 -16.83 -0.88 -19.40
C GLY A 34 -16.26 -1.87 -18.38
N ILE A 35 -15.54 -2.88 -18.88
CA ILE A 35 -14.85 -3.86 -18.05
C ILE A 35 -13.36 -3.67 -18.25
N GLU A 36 -12.64 -3.42 -17.16
CA GLU A 36 -11.19 -3.33 -17.13
C GLU A 36 -10.62 -4.53 -16.36
N SER A 37 -9.53 -5.10 -16.88
CA SER A 37 -8.87 -6.23 -16.23
C SER A 37 -8.11 -5.75 -15.00
N ALA A 38 -8.14 -6.55 -13.95
CA ALA A 38 -7.19 -6.40 -12.84
C ALA A 38 -5.83 -6.94 -13.30
N GLU A 39 -4.78 -6.17 -13.03
CA GLU A 39 -3.39 -6.50 -13.37
C GLU A 39 -2.52 -6.43 -12.12
N THR A 40 -1.34 -7.02 -12.19
CA THR A 40 -0.35 -6.95 -11.13
C THR A 40 0.91 -6.26 -11.66
N THR A 41 1.32 -5.20 -10.96
CA THR A 41 2.53 -4.44 -11.26
C THR A 41 3.49 -4.47 -10.09
N GLN A 42 4.78 -4.50 -10.37
CA GLN A 42 5.86 -4.44 -9.37
C GLN A 42 6.53 -3.07 -9.42
N PHE A 43 6.74 -2.50 -8.25
CA PHE A 43 7.45 -1.25 -8.05
C PHE A 43 8.68 -1.54 -7.20
N THR A 44 9.86 -1.26 -7.73
CA THR A 44 11.13 -1.42 -6.98
C THR A 44 11.46 -0.12 -6.26
N VAL A 45 11.62 -0.20 -4.95
CA VAL A 45 11.87 0.94 -4.06
C VAL A 45 13.16 0.72 -3.30
N SER A 46 13.94 1.79 -3.08
CA SER A 46 15.16 1.72 -2.26
C SER A 46 14.81 1.57 -0.78
N ILE A 47 15.61 0.79 -0.04
CA ILE A 47 15.48 0.70 1.43
C ILE A 47 15.69 2.07 2.08
N SER A 48 16.51 2.94 1.49
CA SER A 48 16.74 4.31 1.98
C SER A 48 15.51 5.22 1.88
N ASP A 49 14.52 4.86 1.06
CA ASP A 49 13.30 5.65 0.89
C ASP A 49 12.24 5.34 1.97
N ILE A 50 12.51 4.36 2.85
CA ILE A 50 11.63 4.05 3.97
C ILE A 50 11.73 5.15 5.02
N SER A 51 10.61 5.83 5.29
CA SER A 51 10.51 6.82 6.37
C SER A 51 10.35 6.12 7.72
N LEU A 52 11.21 6.48 8.68
CA LEU A 52 11.10 6.00 10.07
C LEU A 52 10.44 7.08 10.92
N GLU A 53 9.19 6.83 11.32
CA GLU A 53 8.34 7.77 12.03
C GLU A 53 8.34 7.50 13.53
N ASN A 54 8.09 8.55 14.33
CA ASN A 54 7.92 8.46 15.78
C ASN A 54 9.11 7.79 16.50
N VAL A 55 10.35 8.03 16.03
CA VAL A 55 11.56 7.59 16.73
C VAL A 55 11.63 8.34 18.06
N PRO A 56 11.73 7.64 19.22
CA PRO A 56 11.78 8.31 20.51
C PRO A 56 12.98 9.25 20.66
N ALA A 57 12.82 10.32 21.40
CA ALA A 57 13.93 11.25 21.70
C ALA A 57 15.08 10.50 22.40
N GLY A 58 16.31 10.79 22.01
CA GLY A 58 17.51 10.13 22.51
C GLY A 58 17.83 8.79 21.85
N TYR A 59 17.08 8.41 20.82
CA TYR A 59 17.32 7.19 20.05
C TYR A 59 17.44 7.48 18.56
N LYS A 60 18.12 6.59 17.86
CA LYS A 60 18.15 6.49 16.39
C LYS A 60 17.62 5.14 15.97
N ALA A 61 17.02 5.08 14.81
CA ALA A 61 16.53 3.84 14.21
C ALA A 61 17.09 3.69 12.80
N GLU A 62 17.44 2.47 12.42
CA GLU A 62 17.98 2.15 11.11
C GLU A 62 17.34 0.87 10.60
N VAL A 63 16.96 0.85 9.31
CA VAL A 63 16.51 -0.37 8.64
C VAL A 63 17.73 -1.20 8.25
N THR A 64 17.80 -2.43 8.73
CA THR A 64 18.92 -3.35 8.41
C THR A 64 18.60 -4.35 7.32
N SER A 65 17.33 -4.70 7.17
CA SER A 65 16.86 -5.55 6.06
C SER A 65 15.36 -5.37 5.83
N VAL A 66 14.93 -5.73 4.62
CA VAL A 66 13.51 -5.76 4.23
C VAL A 66 13.20 -7.13 3.66
N ASN A 67 12.06 -7.69 4.07
CA ASN A 67 11.47 -8.90 3.50
C ASN A 67 10.21 -8.50 2.72
N ASP A 68 10.24 -8.66 1.40
CA ASP A 68 9.14 -8.31 0.49
C ASP A 68 8.19 -9.49 0.20
N GLY A 69 8.30 -10.57 0.99
CA GLY A 69 7.52 -11.81 0.82
C GLY A 69 8.13 -12.80 -0.17
N ARG A 70 9.17 -12.41 -0.92
CA ARG A 70 9.90 -13.25 -1.88
C ARG A 70 11.37 -13.40 -1.51
N LYS A 71 12.00 -12.32 -1.09
CA LYS A 71 13.41 -12.24 -0.70
C LYS A 71 13.60 -11.37 0.53
N VAL A 72 14.73 -11.58 1.20
CA VAL A 72 15.22 -10.67 2.24
C VAL A 72 16.41 -9.91 1.66
N THR A 73 16.30 -8.58 1.62
CA THR A 73 17.36 -7.70 1.14
C THR A 73 17.97 -6.95 2.32
N SER A 74 19.30 -7.04 2.49
CA SER A 74 20.03 -6.26 3.49
C SER A 74 20.24 -4.82 3.01
N SER A 75 20.20 -3.86 3.95
CA SER A 75 20.54 -2.46 3.68
C SER A 75 22.01 -2.26 3.31
N SER A 76 22.89 -3.24 3.63
CA SER A 76 24.30 -3.23 3.27
C SER A 76 24.64 -3.86 1.92
N SER A 77 23.61 -4.28 1.14
CA SER A 77 23.84 -4.79 -0.23
C SER A 77 24.20 -3.66 -1.20
N ASP A 78 24.80 -4.01 -2.35
CA ASP A 78 25.23 -3.03 -3.37
C ASP A 78 24.06 -2.21 -3.92
N THR A 79 22.89 -2.82 -4.02
CA THR A 79 21.63 -2.16 -4.45
C THR A 79 20.52 -2.52 -3.49
N PRO A 80 20.45 -1.83 -2.33
CA PRO A 80 19.47 -2.18 -1.29
C PRO A 80 18.06 -1.74 -1.68
N SER A 81 17.33 -2.62 -2.36
CA SER A 81 15.97 -2.37 -2.83
C SER A 81 15.06 -3.57 -2.59
N PHE A 82 13.76 -3.31 -2.52
CA PHE A 82 12.70 -4.30 -2.37
C PHE A 82 11.56 -4.03 -3.35
N ASP A 83 10.77 -5.05 -3.62
CA ASP A 83 9.68 -4.97 -4.57
C ASP A 83 8.32 -4.88 -3.86
N ILE A 84 7.52 -3.90 -4.27
CA ILE A 84 6.12 -3.75 -3.88
C ILE A 84 5.27 -4.29 -5.01
N SER A 85 4.52 -5.37 -4.75
CA SER A 85 3.63 -5.98 -5.74
C SER A 85 2.20 -5.53 -5.47
N LEU A 86 1.64 -4.77 -6.41
CA LEU A 86 0.29 -4.20 -6.33
C LEU A 86 -0.61 -4.80 -7.40
N THR A 87 -1.86 -5.10 -7.05
CA THR A 87 -2.91 -5.55 -7.96
C THR A 87 -4.06 -4.58 -7.95
N GLY A 88 -4.55 -4.21 -9.12
CA GLY A 88 -5.65 -3.27 -9.30
C GLY A 88 -6.04 -3.13 -10.76
N LEU A 89 -6.91 -2.18 -11.06
CA LEU A 89 -7.22 -1.83 -12.44
C LEU A 89 -5.99 -1.22 -13.12
N SER A 90 -5.75 -1.51 -14.39
CA SER A 90 -4.57 -1.02 -15.13
C SER A 90 -4.49 0.51 -15.09
N SER A 91 -5.62 1.20 -15.26
CA SER A 91 -5.68 2.67 -15.17
C SER A 91 -5.26 3.22 -13.80
N ALA A 92 -5.60 2.51 -12.71
CA ALA A 92 -5.20 2.91 -11.36
C ALA A 92 -3.71 2.64 -11.09
N LEU A 93 -3.18 1.52 -11.60
CA LEU A 93 -1.76 1.17 -11.47
C LEU A 93 -0.86 2.09 -12.28
N ASP A 94 -1.26 2.46 -13.51
CA ASP A 94 -0.52 3.38 -14.39
C ASP A 94 -0.42 4.81 -13.83
N ALA A 95 -1.36 5.20 -12.97
CA ALA A 95 -1.36 6.49 -12.30
C ALA A 95 -0.40 6.57 -11.10
N ILE A 96 0.08 5.42 -10.59
CA ILE A 96 0.96 5.38 -9.40
C ILE A 96 2.38 5.83 -9.77
N ARG A 97 2.91 6.77 -9.01
CA ARG A 97 4.33 7.14 -9.02
C ARG A 97 5.01 6.54 -7.80
N LEU A 98 6.31 6.22 -7.92
CA LEU A 98 7.08 5.69 -6.79
C LEU A 98 7.03 6.59 -5.55
N SER A 99 7.05 7.93 -5.75
CA SER A 99 6.93 8.92 -4.67
C SER A 99 5.61 8.82 -3.90
N ASP A 100 4.54 8.35 -4.54
CA ASP A 100 3.21 8.31 -3.95
C ASP A 100 3.04 7.10 -3.00
N LEU A 101 3.89 6.07 -3.17
CA LEU A 101 3.88 4.87 -2.34
C LEU A 101 4.34 5.15 -0.90
N ALA A 102 5.19 6.15 -0.70
CA ALA A 102 5.64 6.69 0.59
C ALA A 102 5.83 5.61 1.68
N PRO A 103 6.75 4.65 1.49
CA PRO A 103 6.93 3.57 2.45
C PRO A 103 7.34 4.12 3.82
N SER A 104 6.66 3.70 4.88
CA SER A 104 6.96 4.19 6.24
C SER A 104 6.82 3.11 7.31
N VAL A 105 7.52 3.31 8.43
CA VAL A 105 7.39 2.49 9.63
C VAL A 105 7.25 3.39 10.85
N ASP A 106 6.19 3.16 11.64
CA ASP A 106 6.02 3.80 12.95
C ASP A 106 6.85 3.06 14.02
N VAL A 107 8.05 3.55 14.25
CA VAL A 107 9.01 2.99 15.23
C VAL A 107 8.45 3.04 16.64
N GLY A 108 7.78 4.11 17.00
CA GLY A 108 7.17 4.26 18.31
C GLY A 108 6.09 3.22 18.61
N LYS A 109 5.31 2.83 17.61
CA LYS A 109 4.32 1.76 17.71
C LYS A 109 4.99 0.40 17.91
N VAL A 110 6.05 0.14 17.16
CA VAL A 110 6.80 -1.13 17.21
C VAL A 110 7.47 -1.34 18.57
N ILE A 111 8.11 -0.32 19.12
CA ILE A 111 8.73 -0.36 20.46
C ILE A 111 7.68 -0.65 21.53
N ARG A 112 6.54 0.03 21.50
CA ARG A 112 5.44 -0.21 22.44
C ARG A 112 4.89 -1.64 22.36
N ALA A 113 4.83 -2.22 21.19
CA ALA A 113 4.39 -3.59 20.98
C ALA A 113 5.39 -4.62 21.52
N GLY A 114 6.69 -4.31 21.47
CA GLY A 114 7.78 -5.19 21.93
C GLY A 114 7.87 -5.34 23.46
N ARG A 115 7.19 -4.50 24.24
CA ARG A 115 7.18 -4.53 25.74
C ARG A 115 8.57 -4.55 26.35
N ALA A 116 9.56 -3.96 25.72
CA ALA A 116 10.91 -3.86 26.26
C ALA A 116 11.00 -2.75 27.32
N ASP A 117 11.83 -2.94 28.35
CA ASP A 117 12.08 -1.93 29.36
C ASP A 117 12.90 -0.75 28.83
N THR A 118 13.60 -0.97 27.70
CA THR A 118 14.35 0.05 26.96
C THR A 118 13.88 0.09 25.52
N ALA A 119 14.03 1.22 24.83
CA ALA A 119 13.73 1.32 23.42
C ALA A 119 14.80 0.68 22.52
N GLU A 120 15.97 0.33 23.07
CA GLU A 120 17.05 -0.31 22.33
C GLU A 120 16.71 -1.76 21.96
N GLY A 121 17.07 -2.15 20.75
CA GLY A 121 16.87 -3.53 20.32
C GLY A 121 16.69 -3.67 18.80
N VAL A 122 16.44 -4.91 18.42
CA VAL A 122 16.10 -5.29 17.04
C VAL A 122 14.62 -5.60 16.98
N TYR A 123 13.92 -4.95 16.09
CA TYR A 123 12.47 -5.06 15.93
C TYR A 123 12.13 -5.49 14.50
N THR A 124 11.05 -6.24 14.35
CA THR A 124 10.43 -6.48 13.05
C THR A 124 9.14 -5.69 12.96
N ALA A 125 9.00 -4.92 11.90
CA ALA A 125 7.86 -4.05 11.67
C ALA A 125 7.29 -4.24 10.27
N GLU A 126 5.99 -4.10 10.13
CA GLU A 126 5.35 -4.01 8.81
C GLU A 126 5.57 -2.61 8.23
N ILE A 127 5.93 -2.57 6.94
CA ILE A 127 6.06 -1.32 6.19
C ILE A 127 4.69 -0.90 5.71
N SER A 128 4.26 0.29 6.09
CA SER A 128 3.04 0.93 5.59
C SER A 128 3.31 1.52 4.20
N ILE A 129 2.45 1.21 3.24
CA ILE A 129 2.52 1.71 1.87
C ILE A 129 1.24 2.49 1.58
N THR A 130 1.40 3.72 1.10
CA THR A 130 0.27 4.52 0.60
C THR A 130 -0.12 4.01 -0.79
N LYS A 131 -1.40 3.73 -0.98
CA LYS A 131 -1.92 3.21 -2.25
C LYS A 131 -3.29 3.81 -2.57
N PRO A 132 -3.65 3.96 -3.87
CA PRO A 132 -4.98 4.41 -4.28
C PRO A 132 -6.07 3.43 -3.86
N GLU A 133 -7.31 3.93 -3.83
CA GLU A 133 -8.49 3.08 -3.66
C GLU A 133 -8.60 2.06 -4.80
N GLY A 134 -9.02 0.85 -4.47
CA GLY A 134 -9.15 -0.24 -5.45
C GLY A 134 -7.82 -0.91 -5.84
N VAL A 135 -6.70 -0.51 -5.23
CA VAL A 135 -5.40 -1.16 -5.39
C VAL A 135 -5.05 -1.94 -4.12
N GLU A 136 -4.65 -3.19 -4.28
CA GLU A 136 -4.29 -4.07 -3.17
C GLU A 136 -2.82 -4.48 -3.24
N MET A 137 -2.21 -4.64 -2.08
CA MET A 137 -0.86 -5.16 -1.95
C MET A 137 -0.91 -6.69 -1.82
N ASN A 138 -0.13 -7.40 -2.63
CA ASN A 138 -0.20 -8.85 -2.70
C ASN A 138 0.44 -9.55 -1.49
N HIS A 139 1.43 -8.91 -0.86
CA HIS A 139 2.15 -9.45 0.28
C HIS A 139 2.43 -8.35 1.29
N ALA A 140 2.36 -8.68 2.58
CA ALA A 140 2.88 -7.82 3.62
C ALA A 140 4.41 -7.71 3.49
N ILE A 141 4.93 -6.50 3.60
CA ILE A 141 6.35 -6.21 3.55
C ILE A 141 6.80 -5.86 4.97
N THR A 142 7.87 -6.47 5.42
CA THR A 142 8.40 -6.25 6.77
C THR A 142 9.84 -5.78 6.74
N ALA A 143 10.20 -4.91 7.69
CA ALA A 143 11.55 -4.44 7.90
C ALA A 143 12.09 -4.93 9.23
N ALA A 144 13.37 -5.30 9.27
CA ALA A 144 14.13 -5.42 10.49
C ALA A 144 14.77 -4.05 10.80
N ILE A 145 14.51 -3.54 12.00
CA ILE A 145 14.93 -2.21 12.45
C ILE A 145 15.78 -2.37 13.69
N VAL A 146 16.94 -1.73 13.70
CA VAL A 146 17.78 -1.57 14.90
C VAL A 146 17.52 -0.20 15.50
N VAL A 147 17.17 -0.19 16.76
CA VAL A 147 17.03 1.04 17.56
C VAL A 147 18.17 1.07 18.58
N SER A 148 18.92 2.17 18.62
CA SER A 148 20.04 2.38 19.54
C SER A 148 20.00 3.76 20.15
N SER A 149 20.54 3.93 21.38
CA SER A 149 20.67 5.23 22.02
C SER A 149 21.61 6.15 21.22
N THR A 150 21.28 7.44 21.19
CA THR A 150 22.18 8.49 20.68
C THR A 150 23.18 8.96 21.72
N GLU A 151 23.01 8.58 23.00
CA GLU A 151 24.02 8.80 24.02
C GLU A 151 25.16 7.79 23.80
N SER A 152 26.08 8.10 22.88
CA SER A 152 27.32 7.35 22.76
C SER A 152 28.29 7.80 23.83
N SER A 153 28.57 6.89 24.75
CA SER A 153 29.87 6.71 25.42
C SER A 153 30.89 7.84 25.20
N SER A 154 30.76 8.93 25.95
CA SER A 154 31.88 9.75 26.32
C SER A 154 32.24 9.38 27.75
N ASP A 155 32.77 8.19 27.96
CA ASP A 155 33.55 7.87 29.17
C ASP A 155 34.53 6.73 28.83
N SER A 156 35.70 7.15 28.47
CA SER A 156 36.94 6.35 28.57
C SER A 156 38.09 7.30 28.76
N GLN A 157 38.31 7.67 30.00
CA GLN A 157 39.63 8.04 30.49
C GLN A 157 40.14 7.01 31.46
#